data_094ac2fdc04dc8071b8852b348a264be
#
_entry.id   094ac2fdc04dc8071b8852b348a264be
#
_cell.length_a   1.000
_cell.length_b   1.000
_cell.length_c   1.000
_cell.angle_alpha   90.00
_cell.angle_beta   90.00
_cell.angle_gamma   90.00
#
_symmetry.space_group_name_H-M   'P 1'
#
loop_
_entity.id
_entity.type
_entity.pdbx_description
1 polymer ?
#
loop_
_entity_poly.entity_id
_entity_poly.type
_entity_poly.pdbx_seq_one_letter_code
_entity_poly.pdbx_strand_id
1 'polypeptide(L)'
;MSFALFLLNLQIIAIVMQMKRINRLKIVLAEHGKTGKWLAHALGKNESTVSRWCTNEVQPSVETLLTIAETLKIDIKELLCSTQICNQDDDTQI
;
A
#
# COMPACT_ATOMS: atom_id res chain seq x y z
N MET A 1 -24.50 -5.01 -25.89
CA MET A 1 -23.29 -5.80 -25.73
C MET A 1 -22.12 -4.93 -25.32
N SER A 2 -21.65 -4.11 -26.25
CA SER A 2 -20.52 -3.25 -25.94
C SER A 2 -20.83 -2.27 -24.82
N PHE A 3 -22.08 -1.86 -24.69
CA PHE A 3 -22.45 -0.95 -23.61
C PHE A 3 -22.29 -1.62 -22.24
N ALA A 4 -22.67 -2.89 -22.14
CA ALA A 4 -22.55 -3.61 -20.88
C ALA A 4 -21.08 -3.79 -20.53
N LEU A 5 -20.25 -4.12 -21.51
CA LEU A 5 -18.81 -4.24 -21.29
C LEU A 5 -18.21 -2.90 -20.92
N PHE A 6 -18.69 -1.82 -21.52
CA PHE A 6 -18.22 -0.48 -21.21
C PHE A 6 -18.52 -0.13 -19.76
N LEU A 7 -19.75 -0.42 -19.29
CA LEU A 7 -20.11 -0.18 -17.91
C LEU A 7 -19.29 -1.02 -16.96
N LEU A 8 -19.05 -2.26 -17.31
CA LEU A 8 -18.24 -3.15 -16.48
C LEU A 8 -16.82 -2.61 -16.36
N ASN A 9 -16.24 -2.17 -17.46
CA ASN A 9 -14.90 -1.59 -17.45
C ASN A 9 -14.85 -0.34 -16.60
N LEU A 10 -15.89 0.49 -16.68
CA LEU A 10 -15.93 1.70 -15.85
C LEU A 10 -15.99 1.35 -14.38
N GLN A 11 -16.76 0.31 -14.04
CA GLN A 11 -16.83 -0.12 -12.64
C GLN A 11 -15.50 -0.62 -12.15
N ILE A 12 -14.80 -1.38 -12.96
CA ILE A 12 -13.48 -1.90 -12.61
C ILE A 12 -12.51 -0.73 -12.42
N ILE A 13 -12.53 0.23 -13.33
CA ILE A 13 -11.67 1.41 -13.23
C ILE A 13 -11.99 2.18 -11.96
N ALA A 14 -13.29 2.37 -11.67
CA ALA A 14 -13.69 3.10 -10.48
C ALA A 14 -13.21 2.39 -9.21
N ILE A 15 -13.32 1.06 -9.17
CA ILE A 15 -12.87 0.29 -8.03
C ILE A 15 -11.37 0.43 -7.86
N VAL A 16 -10.62 0.31 -8.95
CA VAL A 16 -9.17 0.44 -8.90
C VAL A 16 -8.79 1.84 -8.44
N MET A 17 -9.48 2.85 -8.92
CA MET A 17 -9.18 4.22 -8.52
C MET A 17 -9.54 4.50 -7.07
N GLN A 18 -10.54 3.79 -6.54
CA GLN A 18 -10.91 3.91 -5.14
C GLN A 18 -9.97 3.16 -4.21
N MET A 19 -9.23 2.20 -4.76
CA MET A 19 -8.25 1.45 -4.00
C MET A 19 -6.98 2.29 -3.91
N LYS A 20 -7.08 3.38 -3.16
CA LYS A 20 -5.94 4.26 -3.01
C LYS A 20 -4.85 3.55 -2.23
N ARG A 21 -3.63 3.78 -2.65
CA ARG A 21 -2.49 3.29 -1.93
C ARG A 21 -2.25 4.18 -0.73
N ILE A 22 -2.43 3.61 0.44
CA ILE A 22 -2.22 4.33 1.69
C ILE A 22 -0.85 3.98 2.24
N ASN A 23 -0.44 2.71 2.12
CA ASN A 23 0.86 2.31 2.61
C ASN A 23 1.79 1.99 1.45
N ARG A 24 3.08 2.09 1.72
CA ARG A 24 4.16 1.79 0.78
C ARG A 24 4.90 0.53 1.18
N LEU A 25 4.23 -0.37 1.88
CA LEU A 25 4.89 -1.52 2.48
C LEU A 25 5.62 -2.37 1.45
N LYS A 26 4.96 -2.65 0.33
CA LYS A 26 5.57 -3.46 -0.71
C LYS A 26 6.88 -2.84 -1.23
N ILE A 27 6.85 -1.53 -1.43
CA ILE A 27 8.01 -0.81 -1.93
C ILE A 27 9.13 -0.84 -0.90
N VAL A 28 8.79 -0.57 0.35
CA VAL A 28 9.79 -0.53 1.41
C VAL A 28 10.43 -1.90 1.62
N LEU A 29 9.63 -2.96 1.59
CA LEU A 29 10.18 -4.30 1.70
C LEU A 29 11.16 -4.59 0.57
N ALA A 30 10.80 -4.21 -0.64
CA ALA A 30 11.67 -4.42 -1.79
C ALA A 30 12.96 -3.63 -1.64
N GLU A 31 12.87 -2.39 -1.16
CA GLU A 31 14.06 -1.56 -0.96
C GLU A 31 15.00 -2.17 0.07
N HIS A 32 14.46 -2.88 1.04
CA HIS A 32 15.27 -3.52 2.08
C HIS A 32 15.60 -4.97 1.75
N GLY A 33 15.26 -5.43 0.55
CA GLY A 33 15.55 -6.79 0.16
C GLY A 33 14.78 -7.83 0.95
N LYS A 34 13.61 -7.46 1.45
CA LYS A 34 12.77 -8.35 2.26
C LYS A 34 11.50 -8.71 1.51
N THR A 35 10.90 -9.82 1.93
CA THR A 35 9.65 -10.30 1.33
C THR A 35 8.51 -10.17 2.33
N GLY A 36 7.29 -10.23 1.81
CA GLY A 36 6.13 -10.28 2.68
C GLY A 36 6.15 -11.49 3.59
N LYS A 37 6.66 -12.60 3.08
CA LYS A 37 6.77 -13.82 3.88
C LYS A 37 7.72 -13.60 5.05
N TRP A 38 8.83 -12.95 4.80
CA TRP A 38 9.78 -12.62 5.86
C TRP A 38 9.12 -11.77 6.93
N LEU A 39 8.37 -10.76 6.48
CA LEU A 39 7.71 -9.86 7.42
C LEU A 39 6.64 -10.59 8.22
N ALA A 40 5.85 -11.43 7.57
CA ALA A 40 4.83 -12.22 8.25
C ALA A 40 5.44 -13.05 9.36
N HIS A 41 6.55 -13.70 9.05
CA HIS A 41 7.25 -14.50 10.04
C HIS A 41 7.78 -13.64 11.19
N ALA A 42 8.36 -12.51 10.86
CA ALA A 42 8.92 -11.60 11.86
C ALA A 42 7.85 -11.06 12.82
N LEU A 43 6.65 -10.85 12.30
CA LEU A 43 5.56 -10.29 13.10
C LEU A 43 4.64 -11.35 13.70
N GLY A 44 4.84 -12.62 13.36
CA GLY A 44 3.93 -13.67 13.79
C GLY A 44 2.55 -13.55 13.17
N LYS A 45 2.49 -13.08 11.93
CA LYS A 45 1.24 -12.91 11.21
C LYS A 45 1.17 -13.88 10.04
N ASN A 46 -0.03 -14.07 9.49
CA ASN A 46 -0.21 -14.88 8.30
C ASN A 46 0.33 -14.17 7.07
N GLU A 47 0.89 -14.96 6.15
CA GLU A 47 1.38 -14.38 4.89
C GLU A 47 0.26 -13.71 4.11
N SER A 48 -0.95 -14.29 4.14
CA SER A 48 -2.07 -13.72 3.44
C SER A 48 -2.43 -12.35 4.00
N THR A 49 -2.32 -12.17 5.32
CA THR A 49 -2.59 -10.89 5.95
C THR A 49 -1.59 -9.84 5.46
N VAL A 50 -0.30 -10.19 5.46
CA VAL A 50 0.73 -9.27 5.02
C VAL A 50 0.57 -8.97 3.53
N SER A 51 0.20 -9.98 2.75
CA SER A 51 -0.02 -9.78 1.32
C SER A 51 -1.13 -8.76 1.07
N ARG A 52 -2.19 -8.80 1.86
CA ARG A 52 -3.27 -7.83 1.71
C ARG A 52 -2.82 -6.43 2.10
N TRP A 53 -1.95 -6.33 3.08
CA TRP A 53 -1.36 -5.02 3.41
C TRP A 53 -0.55 -4.51 2.23
N CYS A 54 0.25 -5.37 1.62
CA CYS A 54 1.11 -4.98 0.51
C CYS A 54 0.32 -4.52 -0.70
N THR A 55 -0.85 -5.11 -0.92
CA THR A 55 -1.71 -4.71 -2.04
C THR A 55 -2.64 -3.56 -1.68
N ASN A 56 -2.60 -3.10 -0.44
CA ASN A 56 -3.47 -2.04 0.06
C ASN A 56 -4.94 -2.42 0.08
N GLU A 57 -5.24 -3.72 0.08
CA GLU A 57 -6.61 -4.18 0.27
C GLU A 57 -7.08 -3.91 1.68
N VAL A 58 -6.18 -4.12 2.63
CA VAL A 58 -6.43 -3.92 4.06
C VAL A 58 -5.22 -3.18 4.61
N GLN A 59 -5.44 -2.29 5.54
CA GLN A 59 -4.34 -1.55 6.15
C GLN A 59 -3.98 -2.15 7.49
N PRO A 60 -2.70 -2.22 7.82
CA PRO A 60 -2.29 -2.59 9.16
C PRO A 60 -2.69 -1.49 10.14
N SER A 61 -2.89 -1.87 11.40
CA SER A 61 -3.17 -0.89 12.43
C SER A 61 -1.96 0.01 12.64
N VAL A 62 -2.19 1.15 13.29
CA VAL A 62 -1.08 2.07 13.56
C VAL A 62 -0.01 1.37 14.41
N GLU A 63 -0.44 0.59 15.39
CA GLU A 63 0.52 -0.16 16.21
C GLU A 63 1.32 -1.15 15.39
N THR A 64 0.66 -1.80 14.44
CA THR A 64 1.35 -2.73 13.57
C THR A 64 2.33 -2.00 12.67
N LEU A 65 1.95 -0.84 12.16
CA LEU A 65 2.85 -0.02 11.36
C LEU A 65 4.10 0.36 12.16
N LEU A 66 3.91 0.71 13.43
CA LEU A 66 5.04 1.04 14.29
C LEU A 66 5.96 -0.17 14.45
N THR A 67 5.39 -1.35 14.67
CA THR A 67 6.17 -2.56 14.81
C THR A 67 6.95 -2.87 13.53
N ILE A 68 6.30 -2.68 12.39
CA ILE A 68 6.97 -2.90 11.10
C ILE A 68 8.13 -1.92 10.96
N ALA A 69 7.90 -0.66 11.26
CA ALA A 69 8.94 0.36 11.16
C ALA A 69 10.13 0.02 12.05
N GLU A 70 9.85 -0.40 13.27
CA GLU A 70 10.91 -0.78 14.20
C GLU A 70 11.67 -2.01 13.70
N THR A 71 10.94 -2.97 13.14
CA THR A 71 11.54 -4.19 12.62
C THR A 71 12.47 -3.87 11.45
N LEU A 72 12.08 -2.96 10.60
CA LEU A 72 12.86 -2.54 9.44
C LEU A 72 13.85 -1.44 9.77
N LYS A 73 13.78 -0.89 10.98
CA LYS A 73 14.65 0.20 11.45
C LYS A 73 14.51 1.44 10.57
N ILE A 74 13.26 1.80 10.30
CA ILE A 74 12.96 2.98 9.51
C ILE A 74 11.95 3.84 10.27
N ASP A 75 11.73 5.04 9.77
CA ASP A 75 10.72 5.93 10.30
C ASP A 75 9.36 5.42 9.82
N ILE A 76 8.36 5.44 10.72
CA ILE A 76 7.03 4.96 10.38
C ILE A 76 6.43 5.72 9.20
N LYS A 77 6.79 6.98 9.05
CA LYS A 77 6.26 7.78 7.95
C LYS A 77 6.67 7.22 6.59
N GLU A 78 7.76 6.48 6.52
CA GLU A 78 8.21 5.88 5.27
C GLU A 78 7.30 4.76 4.82
N LEU A 79 6.48 4.25 5.71
CA LEU A 79 5.52 3.19 5.36
C LEU A 79 4.23 3.76 4.78
N LEU A 80 4.07 5.05 4.79
CA LEU A 80 2.83 5.68 4.34
C LEU A 80 3.07 6.46 3.06
N CYS A 81 2.08 6.44 2.20
CA CYS A 81 2.13 7.22 0.98
C CYS A 81 1.97 8.68 1.34
N SER A 82 2.77 9.52 0.71
CA SER A 82 2.69 10.96 0.95
C SER A 82 1.53 11.53 0.16
N THR A 83 0.67 12.27 0.85
CA THR A 83 -0.39 13.00 0.17
C THR A 83 0.18 14.22 -0.53
N GLN A 84 1.39 14.63 -0.14
CA GLN A 84 2.04 15.78 -0.74
C GLN A 84 2.53 15.50 -2.15
N ILE A 85 2.75 14.23 -2.48
CA ILE A 85 3.17 13.88 -3.83
C ILE A 85 2.13 14.32 -4.84
N CYS A 86 0.85 14.11 -4.53
CA CYS A 86 -0.23 14.56 -5.40
C CYS A 86 -0.24 16.08 -5.48
N ASN A 87 0.04 16.74 -4.38
CA ASN A 87 0.07 18.20 -4.34
C ASN A 87 1.29 18.76 -5.04
N GLN A 88 2.37 18.00 -5.07
CA GLN A 88 3.58 18.45 -5.76
C GLN A 88 3.35 18.61 -7.24
N ASP A 89 2.55 17.72 -7.81
CA ASP A 89 2.22 17.84 -9.22
C ASP A 89 1.48 19.15 -9.46
N ASP A 90 0.60 19.53 -8.53
CA ASP A 90 -0.11 20.79 -8.63
C ASP A 90 0.82 21.95 -8.41
N ASP A 91 1.72 21.83 -7.45
CA ASP A 91 2.65 22.91 -7.14
C ASP A 91 3.59 23.18 -8.29
N THR A 92 4.05 22.13 -8.96
CA THR A 92 4.95 22.31 -10.09
C THR A 92 4.27 23.01 -11.25
N GLN A 93 2.96 23.01 -11.26
CA GLN A 93 2.20 23.67 -12.31
C GLN A 93 2.05 25.18 -12.06
N ILE A 94 2.33 25.56 -10.84
CA ILE A 94 2.24 26.97 -10.49
C ILE A 94 3.51 27.69 -10.93
#